data_b5a01c2148b5032be30039b7730b771e
#
_entry.id   b5a01c2148b5032be30039b7730b771e
#
_cell.length_a   1.000
_cell.length_b   1.000
_cell.length_c   1.000
_cell.angle_alpha   90.00
_cell.angle_beta   90.00
_cell.angle_gamma   90.00
#
_symmetry.space_group_name_H-M   'P 1'
#
loop_
_entity.id
_entity.type
_entity.pdbx_description
1 polymer ?
#
loop_
_entity_poly.entity_id
_entity_poly.type
_entity_poly.pdbx_seq_one_letter_code
_entity_poly.pdbx_strand_id
1 'polypeptide(L)'
;LQKGLQLSFFRSRKLSDQEYFFNSYFDELSVRLRDVSADQLGELSQVFVNVRDKGGKVIIIGNGGSAAIASHVAVDLTKAARVRAINFNEADLITCFGNDYGYENWMGKALEFYSDAGDVAVIISSSGESQNVVIGAKAARDLGLQVVTLSGFRADNSLRAIGHLNLWVNSESYNIVETTHQSWLLAVIDRLVEAGQ
;
A
#
# COMPACT_ATOMS: atom_id res chain seq x y z
N LEU A 1 -36.57 45.81 36.71
CA LEU A 1 -35.76 45.75 35.48
C LEU A 1 -35.20 44.36 35.32
N GLN A 2 -36.00 43.45 34.75
CA GLN A 2 -35.57 42.09 34.34
C GLN A 2 -35.02 42.15 32.91
N LYS A 3 -33.72 41.89 32.76
CA LYS A 3 -33.13 41.60 31.45
C LYS A 3 -33.27 40.10 31.20
N GLY A 4 -34.17 39.75 30.27
CA GLY A 4 -34.30 38.39 29.79
C GLY A 4 -33.04 37.94 29.02
N LEU A 5 -32.43 36.85 29.50
CA LEU A 5 -31.43 36.12 28.71
C LEU A 5 -32.15 35.45 27.52
N GLN A 6 -31.89 35.94 26.32
CA GLN A 6 -32.21 35.20 25.09
C GLN A 6 -31.23 34.04 24.96
N LEU A 7 -31.68 32.85 25.32
CA LEU A 7 -31.02 31.61 24.91
C LEU A 7 -31.17 31.45 23.37
N SER A 8 -30.13 31.77 22.65
CA SER A 8 -30.06 31.47 21.23
C SER A 8 -30.06 29.94 21.06
N PHE A 9 -31.21 29.41 20.62
CA PHE A 9 -31.31 28.04 20.15
C PHE A 9 -30.33 27.83 18.98
N PHE A 10 -29.24 27.11 19.19
CA PHE A 10 -28.47 26.52 18.11
C PHE A 10 -29.41 25.54 17.38
N ARG A 11 -30.04 26.02 16.31
CA ARG A 11 -30.67 25.13 15.33
C ARG A 11 -29.54 24.28 14.78
N SER A 12 -29.51 22.98 15.10
CA SER A 12 -28.66 22.01 14.41
C SER A 12 -29.00 22.07 12.92
N ARG A 13 -28.09 22.67 12.15
CA ARG A 13 -28.24 22.75 10.70
C ARG A 13 -28.20 21.30 10.18
N LYS A 14 -29.28 20.82 9.56
CA LYS A 14 -29.20 19.54 8.83
C LYS A 14 -28.16 19.70 7.73
N LEU A 15 -27.15 18.81 7.74
CA LEU A 15 -26.16 18.74 6.67
C LEU A 15 -26.89 18.42 5.36
N SER A 16 -26.41 18.99 4.25
CA SER A 16 -26.84 18.54 2.91
C SER A 16 -26.35 17.11 2.65
N ASP A 17 -26.95 16.41 1.70
CA ASP A 17 -26.51 15.06 1.31
C ASP A 17 -25.03 15.04 0.90
N GLN A 18 -24.56 16.10 0.22
CA GLN A 18 -23.14 16.24 -0.16
C GLN A 18 -22.24 16.44 1.07
N GLU A 19 -22.60 17.34 2.00
CA GLU A 19 -21.85 17.55 3.24
C GLU A 19 -21.78 16.25 4.06
N TYR A 20 -22.87 15.50 4.13
CA TYR A 20 -22.93 14.23 4.82
C TYR A 20 -21.99 13.20 4.15
N PHE A 21 -22.06 13.06 2.82
CA PHE A 21 -21.22 12.13 2.07
C PHE A 21 -19.73 12.41 2.27
N PHE A 22 -19.28 13.66 2.05
CA PHE A 22 -17.86 13.98 2.15
C PHE A 22 -17.34 13.89 3.59
N ASN A 23 -18.11 14.31 4.58
CA ASN A 23 -17.73 14.16 5.97
C ASN A 23 -17.59 12.67 6.34
N SER A 24 -18.55 11.83 5.99
CA SER A 24 -18.52 10.40 6.25
C SER A 24 -17.32 9.72 5.55
N TYR A 25 -17.00 10.14 4.32
CA TYR A 25 -15.84 9.64 3.58
C TYR A 25 -14.53 9.96 4.29
N PHE A 26 -14.33 11.21 4.72
CA PHE A 26 -13.12 11.62 5.41
C PHE A 26 -13.01 11.05 6.82
N ASP A 27 -14.13 10.87 7.50
CA ASP A 27 -14.17 10.20 8.81
C ASP A 27 -13.74 8.74 8.67
N GLU A 28 -14.28 8.00 7.69
CA GLU A 28 -13.85 6.63 7.40
C GLU A 28 -12.36 6.59 7.07
N LEU A 29 -11.88 7.42 6.16
CA LEU A 29 -10.46 7.47 5.80
C LEU A 29 -9.59 7.74 7.03
N SER A 30 -9.98 8.69 7.88
CA SER A 30 -9.25 9.01 9.11
C SER A 30 -9.16 7.82 10.07
N VAL A 31 -10.21 7.01 10.16
CA VAL A 31 -10.22 5.77 10.95
C VAL A 31 -9.25 4.76 10.33
N ARG A 32 -9.35 4.51 9.01
CA ARG A 32 -8.51 3.52 8.32
C ARG A 32 -7.02 3.84 8.38
N LEU A 33 -6.67 5.11 8.29
CA LEU A 33 -5.27 5.55 8.43
C LEU A 33 -4.67 5.16 9.79
N ARG A 34 -5.48 5.02 10.84
CA ARG A 34 -5.05 4.66 12.21
C ARG A 34 -5.24 3.18 12.56
N ASP A 35 -5.80 2.36 11.67
CA ASP A 35 -6.05 0.93 11.92
C ASP A 35 -4.76 0.10 11.97
N VAL A 36 -3.65 0.60 11.40
CA VAL A 36 -2.34 -0.06 11.45
C VAL A 36 -1.64 0.24 12.79
N SER A 37 -0.97 -0.75 13.36
CA SER A 37 -0.18 -0.52 14.57
C SER A 37 1.17 0.16 14.26
N ALA A 38 1.68 0.93 15.21
CA ALA A 38 3.02 1.51 15.10
C ALA A 38 4.10 0.43 14.96
N ASP A 39 3.90 -0.74 15.58
CA ASP A 39 4.84 -1.87 15.50
C ASP A 39 4.90 -2.43 14.08
N GLN A 40 3.77 -2.58 13.38
CA GLN A 40 3.75 -3.04 11.99
C GLN A 40 4.45 -2.05 11.04
N LEU A 41 4.25 -0.75 11.21
CA LEU A 41 4.97 0.27 10.44
C LEU A 41 6.45 0.30 10.79
N GLY A 42 6.80 0.08 12.06
CA GLY A 42 8.18 -0.07 12.52
C GLY A 42 8.86 -1.29 11.92
N GLU A 43 8.16 -2.44 11.85
CA GLU A 43 8.65 -3.65 11.18
C GLU A 43 8.90 -3.40 9.68
N LEU A 44 7.98 -2.71 9.00
CA LEU A 44 8.17 -2.34 7.60
C LEU A 44 9.38 -1.42 7.41
N SER A 45 9.57 -0.43 8.29
CA SER A 45 10.76 0.42 8.29
C SER A 45 12.03 -0.41 8.39
N GLN A 46 12.05 -1.39 9.30
CA GLN A 46 13.22 -2.27 9.49
C GLN A 46 13.48 -3.18 8.28
N VAL A 47 12.42 -3.64 7.60
CA VAL A 47 12.53 -4.37 6.33
C VAL A 47 13.27 -3.53 5.29
N PHE A 48 12.92 -2.25 5.15
CA PHE A 48 13.57 -1.35 4.19
C PHE A 48 15.03 -1.01 4.57
N VAL A 49 15.31 -0.83 5.85
CA VAL A 49 16.70 -0.67 6.33
C VAL A 49 17.52 -1.92 6.01
N ASN A 50 17.00 -3.09 6.34
CA ASN A 50 17.71 -4.35 6.16
C ASN A 50 18.04 -4.65 4.70
N VAL A 51 17.11 -4.39 3.77
CA VAL A 51 17.39 -4.60 2.33
C VAL A 51 18.43 -3.63 1.81
N ARG A 52 18.39 -2.37 2.24
CA ARG A 52 19.40 -1.37 1.88
C ARG A 52 20.78 -1.77 2.38
N ASP A 53 20.89 -2.12 3.65
CA ASP A 53 22.17 -2.44 4.30
C ASP A 53 22.83 -3.72 3.73
N LYS A 54 22.00 -4.62 3.16
CA LYS A 54 22.47 -5.80 2.41
C LYS A 54 22.76 -5.52 0.93
N GLY A 55 22.55 -4.29 0.45
CA GLY A 55 22.77 -3.91 -0.95
C GLY A 55 21.69 -4.40 -1.90
N GLY A 56 20.57 -4.91 -1.39
CA GLY A 56 19.42 -5.34 -2.16
C GLY A 56 18.54 -4.17 -2.65
N LYS A 57 17.36 -4.51 -3.18
CA LYS A 57 16.35 -3.54 -3.63
C LYS A 57 14.94 -3.94 -3.18
N VAL A 58 14.05 -2.99 -3.19
CA VAL A 58 12.61 -3.20 -3.01
C VAL A 58 11.95 -3.24 -4.38
N ILE A 59 11.21 -4.29 -4.67
CA ILE A 59 10.40 -4.42 -5.89
C ILE A 59 8.93 -4.24 -5.50
N ILE A 60 8.28 -3.19 -6.02
CA ILE A 60 6.92 -2.83 -5.64
C ILE A 60 5.98 -3.10 -6.81
N ILE A 61 4.94 -3.89 -6.60
CA ILE A 61 4.04 -4.35 -7.66
C ILE A 61 2.57 -4.18 -7.25
N GLY A 62 1.75 -3.79 -8.21
CA GLY A 62 0.29 -3.70 -8.08
C GLY A 62 -0.39 -3.47 -9.41
N ASN A 63 -1.71 -3.46 -9.44
CA ASN A 63 -2.52 -3.12 -10.60
C ASN A 63 -3.17 -1.73 -10.41
N GLY A 64 -3.46 -1.00 -11.49
CA GLY A 64 -4.23 0.23 -11.46
C GLY A 64 -3.74 1.27 -10.45
N GLY A 65 -4.58 1.66 -9.49
CA GLY A 65 -4.20 2.58 -8.40
C GLY A 65 -3.05 2.05 -7.56
N SER A 66 -3.01 0.74 -7.29
CA SER A 66 -1.88 0.10 -6.61
C SER A 66 -0.57 0.19 -7.41
N ALA A 67 -0.63 0.18 -8.75
CA ALA A 67 0.55 0.43 -9.60
C ALA A 67 1.01 1.90 -9.50
N ALA A 68 0.08 2.84 -9.43
CA ALA A 68 0.41 4.26 -9.23
C ALA A 68 1.10 4.49 -7.87
N ILE A 69 0.62 3.84 -6.81
CA ILE A 69 1.27 3.84 -5.50
C ILE A 69 2.69 3.28 -5.61
N ALA A 70 2.86 2.12 -6.29
CA ALA A 70 4.15 1.49 -6.49
C ALA A 70 5.16 2.43 -7.16
N SER A 71 4.74 3.19 -8.18
CA SER A 71 5.60 4.16 -8.85
C SER A 71 6.02 5.31 -7.93
N HIS A 72 5.09 5.91 -7.19
CA HIS A 72 5.39 7.00 -6.26
C HIS A 72 6.36 6.53 -5.16
N VAL A 73 6.02 5.44 -4.50
CA VAL A 73 6.81 4.88 -3.39
C VAL A 73 8.22 4.47 -3.83
N ALA A 74 8.38 3.88 -5.03
CA ALA A 74 9.70 3.49 -5.54
C ALA A 74 10.62 4.72 -5.74
N VAL A 75 10.08 5.84 -6.21
CA VAL A 75 10.83 7.09 -6.36
C VAL A 75 11.28 7.63 -5.00
N ASP A 76 10.36 7.69 -4.04
CA ASP A 76 10.66 8.29 -2.74
C ASP A 76 11.58 7.40 -1.90
N LEU A 77 11.42 6.07 -1.91
CA LEU A 77 12.37 5.15 -1.32
C LEU A 77 13.79 5.39 -1.86
N THR A 78 13.93 5.49 -3.18
CA THR A 78 15.24 5.65 -3.83
C THR A 78 15.83 7.03 -3.55
N LYS A 79 15.06 8.09 -3.79
CA LYS A 79 15.55 9.48 -3.72
C LYS A 79 15.71 9.96 -2.27
N ALA A 80 14.70 9.75 -1.44
CA ALA A 80 14.64 10.32 -0.10
C ALA A 80 15.26 9.39 0.96
N ALA A 81 14.84 8.13 1.01
CA ALA A 81 15.29 7.17 2.02
C ALA A 81 16.57 6.40 1.64
N ARG A 82 17.11 6.61 0.43
CA ARG A 82 18.32 5.92 -0.06
C ARG A 82 18.19 4.39 -0.11
N VAL A 83 16.97 3.88 -0.23
CA VAL A 83 16.65 2.48 -0.43
C VAL A 83 16.39 2.26 -1.91
N ARG A 84 17.20 1.46 -2.59
CA ARG A 84 17.00 1.14 -4.00
C ARG A 84 15.63 0.50 -4.20
N ALA A 85 14.81 1.06 -5.06
CA ALA A 85 13.48 0.53 -5.34
C ALA A 85 13.14 0.62 -6.82
N ILE A 86 12.41 -0.37 -7.31
CA ILE A 86 11.89 -0.43 -8.68
C ILE A 86 10.42 -0.87 -8.67
N ASN A 87 9.75 -0.67 -9.79
CA ASN A 87 8.46 -1.25 -10.11
C ASN A 87 8.47 -1.77 -11.56
N PHE A 88 7.41 -2.45 -11.98
CA PHE A 88 7.29 -3.03 -13.32
C PHE A 88 6.18 -2.35 -14.15
N ASN A 89 6.00 -1.05 -14.00
CA ASN A 89 4.90 -0.31 -14.63
C ASN A 89 5.21 0.15 -16.08
N GLU A 90 6.20 -0.47 -16.72
CA GLU A 90 6.52 -0.21 -18.12
C GLU A 90 5.54 -0.95 -19.04
N ALA A 91 4.94 -0.21 -19.96
CA ALA A 91 3.90 -0.74 -20.82
C ALA A 91 4.41 -1.86 -21.74
N ASP A 92 5.62 -1.75 -22.24
CA ASP A 92 6.27 -2.77 -23.08
C ASP A 92 6.58 -4.05 -22.29
N LEU A 93 7.04 -3.95 -21.04
CA LEU A 93 7.25 -5.10 -20.16
C LEU A 93 5.93 -5.84 -19.91
N ILE A 94 4.87 -5.09 -19.49
CA ILE A 94 3.57 -5.70 -19.18
C ILE A 94 2.96 -6.35 -20.41
N THR A 95 3.03 -5.70 -21.57
CA THR A 95 2.44 -6.22 -22.81
C THR A 95 3.23 -7.40 -23.34
N CYS A 96 4.56 -7.38 -23.33
CA CYS A 96 5.40 -8.49 -23.72
C CYS A 96 5.16 -9.71 -22.82
N PHE A 97 5.30 -9.57 -21.52
CA PHE A 97 5.13 -10.67 -20.57
C PHE A 97 3.69 -11.18 -20.52
N GLY A 98 2.71 -10.27 -20.62
CA GLY A 98 1.30 -10.65 -20.71
C GLY A 98 0.99 -11.46 -21.98
N ASN A 99 1.61 -11.11 -23.13
CA ASN A 99 1.45 -11.86 -24.36
C ASN A 99 2.14 -13.24 -24.31
N ASP A 100 3.34 -13.31 -23.77
CA ASP A 100 4.19 -14.50 -23.85
C ASP A 100 3.88 -15.52 -22.75
N TYR A 101 3.48 -15.06 -21.55
CA TYR A 101 3.26 -15.91 -20.38
C TYR A 101 1.83 -15.88 -19.84
N GLY A 102 0.95 -15.05 -20.40
CA GLY A 102 -0.40 -14.79 -19.88
C GLY A 102 -0.41 -13.69 -18.82
N TYR A 103 -1.51 -12.91 -18.80
CA TYR A 103 -1.65 -11.77 -17.88
C TYR A 103 -1.61 -12.18 -16.40
N GLU A 104 -2.06 -13.38 -16.08
CA GLU A 104 -2.02 -13.91 -14.72
C GLU A 104 -0.60 -14.24 -14.23
N ASN A 105 0.35 -14.46 -15.13
CA ASN A 105 1.71 -14.90 -14.80
C ASN A 105 2.77 -13.79 -14.92
N TRP A 106 2.44 -12.65 -15.55
CA TRP A 106 3.43 -11.65 -15.91
C TRP A 106 4.22 -11.09 -14.70
N MET A 107 3.55 -10.89 -13.55
CA MET A 107 4.23 -10.40 -12.34
C MET A 107 5.25 -11.39 -11.79
N GLY A 108 4.88 -12.68 -11.74
CA GLY A 108 5.77 -13.75 -11.33
C GLY A 108 6.98 -13.86 -12.25
N LYS A 109 6.75 -13.80 -13.57
CA LYS A 109 7.83 -13.81 -14.56
C LYS A 109 8.74 -12.60 -14.47
N ALA A 110 8.20 -11.40 -14.24
CA ALA A 110 9.01 -10.22 -14.01
C ALA A 110 9.91 -10.38 -12.77
N LEU A 111 9.38 -10.94 -11.69
CA LEU A 111 10.18 -11.25 -10.50
C LEU A 111 11.31 -12.25 -10.78
N GLU A 112 11.04 -13.33 -11.54
CA GLU A 112 12.07 -14.32 -11.93
C GLU A 112 13.24 -13.67 -12.67
N PHE A 113 13.01 -12.68 -13.53
CA PHE A 113 14.05 -12.04 -14.34
C PHE A 113 14.78 -10.89 -13.64
N TYR A 114 14.10 -10.18 -12.72
CA TYR A 114 14.61 -8.91 -12.19
C TYR A 114 14.96 -8.93 -10.71
N SER A 115 14.60 -9.99 -9.96
CA SER A 115 14.96 -10.08 -8.56
C SER A 115 16.31 -10.73 -8.33
N ASP A 116 16.98 -10.29 -7.26
CA ASP A 116 18.21 -10.88 -6.77
C ASP A 116 17.97 -11.46 -5.37
N ALA A 117 18.85 -12.36 -4.94
CA ALA A 117 18.79 -12.89 -3.58
C ALA A 117 18.95 -11.78 -2.53
N GLY A 118 18.02 -11.73 -1.58
CA GLY A 118 18.00 -10.70 -0.52
C GLY A 118 17.14 -9.49 -0.86
N ASP A 119 16.51 -9.42 -2.03
CA ASP A 119 15.52 -8.40 -2.35
C ASP A 119 14.22 -8.57 -1.55
N VAL A 120 13.43 -7.52 -1.52
CA VAL A 120 12.11 -7.47 -0.90
C VAL A 120 11.05 -7.21 -1.96
N ALA A 121 10.00 -8.02 -1.97
CA ALA A 121 8.81 -7.79 -2.78
C ALA A 121 7.70 -7.15 -1.95
N VAL A 122 7.27 -5.93 -2.31
CA VAL A 122 6.10 -5.24 -1.75
C VAL A 122 4.96 -5.36 -2.76
N ILE A 123 3.91 -6.08 -2.39
CA ILE A 123 2.81 -6.43 -3.30
C ILE A 123 1.50 -5.84 -2.80
N ILE A 124 0.89 -5.01 -3.65
CA ILE A 124 -0.27 -4.18 -3.31
C ILE A 124 -1.49 -4.60 -4.13
N SER A 125 -2.59 -4.90 -3.45
CA SER A 125 -3.89 -5.17 -4.08
C SER A 125 -5.03 -4.84 -3.14
N SER A 126 -5.93 -3.94 -3.54
CA SER A 126 -7.06 -3.55 -2.68
C SER A 126 -7.95 -4.73 -2.33
N SER A 127 -8.29 -5.60 -3.27
CA SER A 127 -9.10 -6.80 -2.99
C SER A 127 -8.29 -7.96 -2.39
N GLY A 128 -6.98 -8.01 -2.66
CA GLY A 128 -6.13 -9.16 -2.33
C GLY A 128 -6.44 -10.44 -3.12
N GLU A 129 -7.27 -10.36 -4.18
CA GLU A 129 -7.75 -11.53 -4.95
C GLU A 129 -7.39 -11.48 -6.43
N SER A 130 -6.72 -10.43 -6.92
CA SER A 130 -6.26 -10.35 -8.32
C SER A 130 -5.29 -11.49 -8.61
N GLN A 131 -5.61 -12.34 -9.60
CA GLN A 131 -4.88 -13.58 -9.88
C GLN A 131 -3.40 -13.33 -10.17
N ASN A 132 -3.06 -12.35 -10.99
CA ASN A 132 -1.67 -11.98 -11.29
C ASN A 132 -0.89 -11.53 -10.04
N VAL A 133 -1.55 -10.82 -9.10
CA VAL A 133 -0.96 -10.37 -7.84
C VAL A 133 -0.71 -11.55 -6.91
N VAL A 134 -1.68 -12.45 -6.77
CA VAL A 134 -1.56 -13.65 -5.92
C VAL A 134 -0.49 -14.60 -6.46
N ILE A 135 -0.43 -14.83 -7.77
CA ILE A 135 0.61 -15.64 -8.41
C ILE A 135 1.97 -14.98 -8.25
N GLY A 136 2.08 -13.66 -8.46
CA GLY A 136 3.30 -12.91 -8.25
C GLY A 136 3.80 -12.99 -6.80
N ALA A 137 2.92 -12.92 -5.81
CA ALA A 137 3.29 -13.07 -4.40
C ALA A 137 3.81 -14.48 -4.07
N LYS A 138 3.20 -15.52 -4.65
CA LYS A 138 3.70 -16.91 -4.52
C LYS A 138 5.07 -17.06 -5.16
N ALA A 139 5.24 -16.56 -6.39
CA ALA A 139 6.53 -16.58 -7.07
C ALA A 139 7.63 -15.87 -6.27
N ALA A 140 7.33 -14.71 -5.67
CA ALA A 140 8.26 -14.00 -4.78
C ALA A 140 8.70 -14.88 -3.58
N ARG A 141 7.76 -15.62 -2.98
CA ARG A 141 8.05 -16.57 -1.91
C ARG A 141 8.95 -17.73 -2.39
N ASP A 142 8.62 -18.30 -3.54
CA ASP A 142 9.36 -19.43 -4.13
C ASP A 142 10.79 -19.03 -4.52
N LEU A 143 11.01 -17.77 -4.91
CA LEU A 143 12.31 -17.16 -5.15
C LEU A 143 13.10 -16.82 -3.87
N GLY A 144 12.51 -17.04 -2.69
CA GLY A 144 13.15 -16.77 -1.40
C GLY A 144 13.17 -15.28 -1.01
N LEU A 145 12.36 -14.44 -1.64
CA LEU A 145 12.26 -13.02 -1.29
C LEU A 145 11.49 -12.83 0.01
N GLN A 146 11.83 -11.79 0.76
CA GLN A 146 10.94 -11.31 1.81
C GLN A 146 9.73 -10.63 1.17
N VAL A 147 8.53 -11.08 1.51
CA VAL A 147 7.27 -10.58 0.92
C VAL A 147 6.50 -9.74 1.93
N VAL A 148 6.23 -8.50 1.57
CA VAL A 148 5.31 -7.59 2.26
C VAL A 148 4.06 -7.45 1.42
N THR A 149 2.88 -7.60 2.02
CA THR A 149 1.60 -7.45 1.33
C THR A 149 0.78 -6.32 1.92
N LEU A 150 0.15 -5.55 1.04
CA LEU A 150 -0.86 -4.56 1.41
C LEU A 150 -2.18 -4.96 0.75
N SER A 151 -3.23 -5.15 1.55
CA SER A 151 -4.55 -5.55 1.06
C SER A 151 -5.67 -4.84 1.83
N GLY A 152 -6.87 -4.97 1.33
CA GLY A 152 -8.10 -4.51 1.97
C GLY A 152 -9.21 -5.54 1.84
N PHE A 153 -10.44 -5.09 1.80
CA PHE A 153 -11.66 -5.88 1.62
C PHE A 153 -11.74 -6.99 2.67
N ARG A 154 -11.86 -8.23 2.22
CA ARG A 154 -12.02 -9.37 3.12
C ARG A 154 -10.75 -9.61 3.95
N ALA A 155 -10.93 -9.85 5.25
CA ALA A 155 -9.83 -10.12 6.16
C ALA A 155 -9.10 -11.45 5.88
N ASP A 156 -9.75 -12.36 5.13
CA ASP A 156 -9.25 -13.68 4.73
C ASP A 156 -8.84 -13.74 3.26
N ASN A 157 -8.53 -12.58 2.63
CA ASN A 157 -8.12 -12.53 1.23
C ASN A 157 -6.82 -13.31 0.97
N SER A 158 -6.69 -13.81 -0.27
CA SER A 158 -5.61 -14.71 -0.68
C SER A 158 -4.22 -14.10 -0.56
N LEU A 159 -4.08 -12.80 -0.87
CA LEU A 159 -2.78 -12.11 -0.83
C LEU A 159 -2.27 -12.01 0.61
N ARG A 160 -3.16 -11.68 1.56
CA ARG A 160 -2.81 -11.55 2.98
C ARG A 160 -2.20 -12.82 3.55
N ALA A 161 -2.62 -13.99 3.10
CA ALA A 161 -2.11 -15.28 3.58
C ALA A 161 -0.67 -15.59 3.12
N ILE A 162 -0.12 -14.84 2.16
CA ILE A 162 1.19 -15.11 1.54
C ILE A 162 2.31 -14.27 2.15
N GLY A 163 2.05 -13.04 2.55
CA GLY A 163 3.07 -12.12 3.05
C GLY A 163 3.72 -12.58 4.36
N HIS A 164 5.00 -12.26 4.54
CA HIS A 164 5.69 -12.36 5.83
C HIS A 164 5.25 -11.24 6.77
N LEU A 165 5.06 -10.04 6.21
CA LEU A 165 4.43 -8.89 6.87
C LEU A 165 3.18 -8.50 6.07
N ASN A 166 2.07 -8.29 6.77
CA ASN A 166 0.79 -8.01 6.13
C ASN A 166 0.16 -6.75 6.72
N LEU A 167 -0.12 -5.77 5.88
CA LEU A 167 -0.82 -4.54 6.20
C LEU A 167 -2.22 -4.62 5.54
N TRP A 168 -3.27 -4.61 6.38
CA TRP A 168 -4.64 -4.80 5.89
C TRP A 168 -5.53 -3.65 6.32
N VAL A 169 -6.33 -3.15 5.37
CA VAL A 169 -7.31 -2.07 5.56
C VAL A 169 -8.71 -2.66 5.63
N ASN A 170 -9.40 -2.44 6.73
CA ASN A 170 -10.79 -2.89 6.92
C ASN A 170 -11.78 -1.97 6.18
N SER A 171 -11.76 -1.98 4.85
CA SER A 171 -12.71 -1.27 4.00
C SER A 171 -12.85 -1.98 2.66
N GLU A 172 -14.06 -1.90 2.04
CA GLU A 172 -14.33 -2.41 0.70
C GLU A 172 -14.35 -1.28 -0.35
N SER A 173 -14.05 -0.04 0.04
CA SER A 173 -13.91 1.10 -0.86
C SER A 173 -12.51 1.14 -1.45
N TYR A 174 -12.38 0.97 -2.78
CA TYR A 174 -11.09 1.02 -3.47
C TYR A 174 -10.28 2.27 -3.10
N ASN A 175 -10.88 3.46 -3.21
CA ASN A 175 -10.17 4.72 -2.98
C ASN A 175 -9.75 4.89 -1.51
N ILE A 176 -10.54 4.44 -0.55
CA ILE A 176 -10.18 4.45 0.88
C ILE A 176 -8.98 3.52 1.11
N VAL A 177 -9.03 2.29 0.57
CA VAL A 177 -7.95 1.31 0.72
C VAL A 177 -6.66 1.81 0.07
N GLU A 178 -6.72 2.28 -1.18
CA GLU A 178 -5.55 2.76 -1.93
C GLU A 178 -4.92 4.00 -1.27
N THR A 179 -5.73 4.97 -0.86
CA THR A 179 -5.23 6.17 -0.15
C THR A 179 -4.57 5.78 1.18
N THR A 180 -5.14 4.82 1.90
CA THR A 180 -4.58 4.32 3.15
C THR A 180 -3.24 3.61 2.93
N HIS A 181 -3.15 2.71 1.93
CA HIS A 181 -1.91 2.02 1.57
C HIS A 181 -0.79 3.02 1.23
N GLN A 182 -1.12 4.01 0.39
CA GLN A 182 -0.15 5.05 0.02
C GLN A 182 0.33 5.82 1.24
N SER A 183 -0.59 6.25 2.10
CA SER A 183 -0.26 7.03 3.30
C SER A 183 0.64 6.25 4.27
N TRP A 184 0.39 4.97 4.48
CA TRP A 184 1.23 4.13 5.33
C TRP A 184 2.66 3.99 4.78
N LEU A 185 2.79 3.73 3.48
CA LEU A 185 4.11 3.60 2.83
C LEU A 185 4.89 4.92 2.88
N LEU A 186 4.24 6.06 2.60
CA LEU A 186 4.89 7.38 2.66
C LEU A 186 5.27 7.76 4.09
N ALA A 187 4.43 7.46 5.09
CA ALA A 187 4.77 7.69 6.50
C ALA A 187 6.00 6.89 6.95
N VAL A 188 6.16 5.65 6.45
CA VAL A 188 7.36 4.85 6.69
C VAL A 188 8.59 5.49 6.04
N ILE A 189 8.47 6.00 4.82
CA ILE A 189 9.57 6.69 4.13
C ILE A 189 9.98 7.96 4.90
N ASP A 190 9.02 8.79 5.28
CA ASP A 190 9.28 10.01 6.06
C ASP A 190 9.97 9.68 7.38
N ARG A 191 9.56 8.61 8.05
CA ARG A 191 10.21 8.14 9.27
C ARG A 191 11.66 7.71 9.06
N LEU A 192 11.97 7.05 7.93
CA LEU A 192 13.35 6.68 7.56
C LEU A 192 14.21 7.92 7.32
N VAL A 193 13.66 8.91 6.61
CA VAL A 193 14.36 10.18 6.33
C VAL A 193 14.63 10.96 7.62
N GLU A 194 13.62 11.08 8.51
CA GLU A 194 13.75 11.77 9.80
C GLU A 194 14.81 11.13 10.70
N ALA A 195 14.88 9.80 10.71
CA ALA A 195 15.87 9.06 11.49
C ALA A 195 17.30 9.17 10.93
N GLY A 196 17.51 9.79 9.77
CA GLY A 196 18.80 9.84 9.09
C GLY A 196 19.26 8.47 8.57
N GLN A 197 18.31 7.59 8.37
CA GLN A 197 18.54 6.19 7.98
C GLN A 197 18.42 6.01 6.46
#